data_be82e4cd8936667e0e9a59546ee5583b
#
_entry.id   be82e4cd8936667e0e9a59546ee5583b
#
_cell.length_a   1.000
_cell.length_b   1.000
_cell.length_c   1.000
_cell.angle_alpha   90.00
_cell.angle_beta   90.00
_cell.angle_gamma   90.00
#
_symmetry.space_group_name_H-M   'P 1'
#
loop_
_entity.id
_entity.type
_entity.pdbx_description
1 polymer ?
#
loop_
_entity_poly.entity_id
_entity_poly.type
_entity_poly.pdbx_seq_one_letter_code
_entity_poly.pdbx_strand_id
1 'polypeptide(L)'
;MLEVSPLNNLTGVAAGGSVSLTLPVGRTYEKIHFEYSGVTPAQIKNLKVELQGRTLTEYATLQDLLDENAYFKREQVDGIATLYFVRPEIEGVLNPSLVEQRFFALGTTGLSIAQIKFDIATDAIAPVIKAFAEKSSGSAPGWLFKRRSFRYNFAVGINEIENLPRPLGAKIALIEIKKSGVTSAEFLVNNVKWRDHIPAPLHTHHLKQRGRSPRTNTHAIDLFLAGDVFSALALDNTINDMRLRVEASEAGSAEVVVHYFDDYAKSTF
;
A
#
# COMPACT_ATOMS: atom_id res chain seq x y z
N MET A 1 24.11 9.54 -2.88
CA MET A 1 24.66 8.59 -1.89
C MET A 1 23.50 8.14 -1.02
N LEU A 2 23.32 6.83 -0.84
CA LEU A 2 22.32 6.27 0.09
C LEU A 2 22.91 6.33 1.51
N GLU A 3 22.13 6.84 2.45
CA GLU A 3 22.48 6.95 3.87
C GLU A 3 21.49 6.12 4.68
N VAL A 4 21.98 5.33 5.61
CA VAL A 4 21.15 4.62 6.61
C VAL A 4 21.42 5.25 7.97
N SER A 5 20.38 5.79 8.62
CA SER A 5 20.55 6.46 9.90
C SER A 5 19.33 6.32 10.80
N PRO A 6 19.52 6.38 12.14
CA PRO A 6 18.42 6.37 13.09
C PRO A 6 17.54 7.62 12.94
N LEU A 7 16.26 7.46 13.27
CA LEU A 7 15.28 8.53 13.41
C LEU A 7 14.92 8.67 14.90
N ASN A 8 15.45 9.69 15.55
CA ASN A 8 15.31 9.85 17.00
C ASN A 8 14.08 10.66 17.43
N ASN A 9 13.21 11.02 16.50
CA ASN A 9 12.03 11.86 16.74
C ASN A 9 10.75 11.04 16.99
N LEU A 10 10.89 9.81 17.48
CA LEU A 10 9.77 8.96 17.84
C LEU A 10 9.29 9.31 19.25
N THR A 11 8.01 9.60 19.41
CA THR A 11 7.38 9.98 20.67
C THR A 11 6.13 9.16 20.94
N GLY A 12 5.73 9.01 22.22
CA GLY A 12 4.49 8.34 22.58
C GLY A 12 4.54 6.81 22.63
N VAL A 13 5.73 6.19 22.63
CA VAL A 13 5.89 4.74 22.69
C VAL A 13 5.54 4.22 24.09
N ALA A 14 4.29 3.82 24.28
CA ALA A 14 3.78 3.21 25.51
C ALA A 14 2.55 2.35 25.16
N ALA A 15 2.21 1.40 26.01
CA ALA A 15 0.95 0.65 25.87
C ALA A 15 -0.25 1.61 25.94
N GLY A 16 -1.16 1.54 24.96
CA GLY A 16 -2.28 2.46 24.79
C GLY A 16 -1.89 3.84 24.27
N GLY A 17 -0.62 4.07 23.92
CA GLY A 17 -0.12 5.36 23.44
C GLY A 17 -0.33 5.58 21.94
N SER A 18 -0.48 6.85 21.56
CA SER A 18 -0.42 7.29 20.16
C SER A 18 1.01 7.75 19.85
N VAL A 19 1.62 7.08 18.89
CA VAL A 19 3.01 7.29 18.49
C VAL A 19 3.09 8.22 17.30
N SER A 20 4.04 9.16 17.36
CA SER A 20 4.35 10.05 16.24
C SER A 20 5.85 10.03 15.96
N LEU A 21 6.19 9.85 14.70
CA LEU A 21 7.53 9.96 14.15
C LEU A 21 7.56 11.11 13.15
N THR A 22 8.24 12.21 13.49
CA THR A 22 8.44 13.32 12.56
C THR A 22 9.68 13.05 11.71
N LEU A 23 9.50 13.03 10.39
CA LEU A 23 10.59 12.84 9.44
C LEU A 23 11.29 14.18 9.17
N PRO A 24 12.62 14.28 9.31
CA PRO A 24 13.37 15.45 8.87
C PRO A 24 13.10 15.76 7.39
N VAL A 25 12.62 16.97 7.10
CA VAL A 25 12.36 17.43 5.73
C VAL A 25 13.65 17.78 4.97
N GLY A 26 13.58 17.90 3.63
CA GLY A 26 14.74 18.16 2.79
C GLY A 26 15.55 16.91 2.44
N ARG A 27 14.97 15.73 2.61
CA ARG A 27 15.54 14.43 2.25
C ARG A 27 14.56 13.64 1.36
N THR A 28 15.09 12.62 0.70
CA THR A 28 14.28 11.63 -0.04
C THR A 28 14.39 10.31 0.68
N TYR A 29 13.27 9.80 1.17
CA TYR A 29 13.18 8.55 1.91
C TYR A 29 12.86 7.40 0.95
N GLU A 30 13.66 6.35 1.00
CA GLU A 30 13.45 5.12 0.23
C GLU A 30 12.71 4.09 1.06
N LYS A 31 13.14 3.94 2.33
CA LYS A 31 12.52 3.01 3.29
C LYS A 31 12.59 3.56 4.71
N ILE A 32 11.63 3.14 5.52
CA ILE A 32 11.67 3.32 6.98
C ILE A 32 11.57 1.93 7.62
N HIS A 33 12.54 1.61 8.47
CA HIS A 33 12.56 0.36 9.23
C HIS A 33 12.15 0.63 10.65
N PHE A 34 11.18 -0.13 11.14
CA PHE A 34 10.76 -0.15 12.54
C PHE A 34 11.28 -1.43 13.19
N GLU A 35 12.25 -1.32 14.10
CA GLU A 35 12.64 -2.38 15.01
C GLU A 35 11.68 -2.33 16.20
N TYR A 36 10.97 -3.41 16.50
CA TYR A 36 9.95 -3.45 17.54
C TYR A 36 10.09 -4.69 18.41
N SER A 37 9.80 -4.53 19.72
CA SER A 37 9.72 -5.61 20.69
C SER A 37 8.70 -5.28 21.79
N GLY A 38 8.23 -6.30 22.54
CA GLY A 38 7.19 -6.11 23.54
C GLY A 38 5.81 -5.76 22.98
N VAL A 39 5.63 -5.90 21.67
CA VAL A 39 4.39 -5.61 20.93
C VAL A 39 4.36 -6.49 19.69
N THR A 40 3.18 -6.99 19.34
CA THR A 40 2.97 -7.74 18.10
C THR A 40 2.58 -6.80 16.94
N PRO A 41 2.79 -7.19 15.68
CA PRO A 41 2.34 -6.38 14.53
C PRO A 41 0.85 -6.05 14.54
N ALA A 42 0.00 -6.92 15.06
CA ALA A 42 -1.44 -6.68 15.17
C ALA A 42 -1.81 -5.67 16.27
N GLN A 43 -0.93 -5.46 17.25
CA GLN A 43 -1.11 -4.48 18.33
C GLN A 43 -0.65 -3.07 17.93
N ILE A 44 0.09 -2.90 16.84
CA ILE A 44 0.41 -1.60 16.25
C ILE A 44 -0.67 -1.29 15.21
N LYS A 45 -1.53 -0.31 15.51
CA LYS A 45 -2.77 0.00 14.77
C LYS A 45 -2.70 1.37 14.11
N ASN A 46 -3.56 1.58 13.10
CA ASN A 46 -3.77 2.88 12.46
C ASN A 46 -2.47 3.50 11.92
N LEU A 47 -1.58 2.68 11.35
CA LEU A 47 -0.32 3.17 10.79
C LEU A 47 -0.60 4.06 9.57
N LYS A 48 -0.20 5.33 9.66
CA LYS A 48 -0.42 6.35 8.62
C LYS A 48 0.86 7.09 8.31
N VAL A 49 1.04 7.40 7.03
CA VAL A 49 2.05 8.35 6.55
C VAL A 49 1.32 9.62 6.14
N GLU A 50 1.70 10.74 6.70
CA GLU A 50 1.08 12.04 6.45
C GLU A 50 2.09 13.06 5.95
N LEU A 51 1.72 13.79 4.89
CA LEU A 51 2.45 14.93 4.35
C LEU A 51 1.58 16.17 4.46
N GLN A 52 2.03 17.17 5.22
CA GLN A 52 1.27 18.42 5.44
C GLN A 52 -0.18 18.18 5.90
N GLY A 53 -0.39 17.18 6.78
CA GLY A 53 -1.70 16.80 7.28
C GLY A 53 -2.57 15.94 6.31
N ARG A 54 -2.09 15.67 5.10
CA ARG A 54 -2.77 14.75 4.17
C ARG A 54 -2.26 13.33 4.37
N THR A 55 -3.15 12.39 4.56
CA THR A 55 -2.77 10.98 4.64
C THR A 55 -2.36 10.46 3.27
N LEU A 56 -1.12 10.00 3.15
CA LEU A 56 -0.58 9.39 1.94
C LEU A 56 -0.97 7.92 1.82
N THR A 57 -0.67 7.16 2.87
CA THR A 57 -0.99 5.73 2.96
C THR A 57 -1.42 5.38 4.36
N GLU A 58 -2.27 4.37 4.47
CA GLU A 58 -2.77 3.90 5.76
C GLU A 58 -2.87 2.37 5.79
N TYR A 59 -2.55 1.81 6.94
CA TYR A 59 -2.69 0.40 7.25
C TYR A 59 -3.48 0.27 8.55
N ALA A 60 -4.45 -0.63 8.59
CA ALA A 60 -5.21 -0.86 9.82
C ALA A 60 -4.31 -1.37 10.95
N THR A 61 -3.31 -2.18 10.59
CA THR A 61 -2.29 -2.69 11.52
C THR A 61 -0.92 -2.74 10.84
N LEU A 62 0.15 -2.88 11.63
CA LEU A 62 1.48 -3.15 11.10
C LEU A 62 1.54 -4.52 10.40
N GLN A 63 0.66 -5.47 10.79
CA GLN A 63 0.54 -6.74 10.10
C GLN A 63 0.12 -6.56 8.64
N ASP A 64 -0.78 -5.60 8.33
CA ASP A 64 -1.16 -5.31 6.94
C ASP A 64 0.01 -4.83 6.09
N LEU A 65 0.96 -4.07 6.68
CA LEU A 65 2.21 -3.67 6.02
C LEU A 65 3.12 -4.88 5.75
N LEU A 66 3.27 -5.76 6.74
CA LEU A 66 4.05 -7.00 6.59
C LEU A 66 3.42 -7.91 5.53
N ASP A 67 2.10 -7.99 5.51
CA ASP A 67 1.35 -8.74 4.51
C ASP A 67 1.52 -8.17 3.09
N GLU A 68 1.55 -6.85 2.93
CA GLU A 68 1.87 -6.22 1.65
C GLU A 68 3.31 -6.57 1.22
N ASN A 69 4.27 -6.50 2.15
CA ASN A 69 5.65 -6.88 1.87
C ASN A 69 5.77 -8.36 1.46
N ALA A 70 5.02 -9.25 2.12
CA ALA A 70 4.96 -10.66 1.74
C ALA A 70 4.37 -10.87 0.35
N TYR A 71 3.30 -10.13 0.00
CA TYR A 71 2.68 -10.20 -1.32
C TYR A 71 3.68 -9.90 -2.44
N PHE A 72 4.49 -8.86 -2.25
CA PHE A 72 5.55 -8.48 -3.20
C PHE A 72 6.87 -9.24 -3.03
N LYS A 73 6.92 -10.28 -2.18
CA LYS A 73 8.12 -11.06 -1.86
C LYS A 73 9.31 -10.21 -1.40
N ARG A 74 9.05 -9.13 -0.71
CA ARG A 74 10.09 -8.32 -0.09
C ARG A 74 10.64 -9.06 1.13
N GLU A 75 11.96 -8.92 1.36
CA GLU A 75 12.62 -9.53 2.50
C GLU A 75 11.99 -9.09 3.82
N GLN A 76 11.78 -10.03 4.73
CA GLN A 76 11.22 -9.81 6.05
C GLN A 76 12.06 -10.49 7.12
N VAL A 77 12.24 -9.81 8.24
CA VAL A 77 12.96 -10.32 9.42
C VAL A 77 12.05 -10.11 10.63
N ASP A 78 11.98 -11.09 11.51
CA ASP A 78 11.19 -11.00 12.74
C ASP A 78 11.66 -9.83 13.61
N GLY A 79 10.70 -9.06 14.13
CA GLY A 79 10.98 -7.87 14.93
C GLY A 79 11.34 -6.63 14.11
N ILE A 80 11.35 -6.72 12.77
CA ILE A 80 11.59 -5.58 11.88
C ILE A 80 10.46 -5.45 10.87
N ALA A 81 9.82 -4.29 10.83
CA ALA A 81 8.85 -3.95 9.79
C ALA A 81 9.42 -2.84 8.90
N THR A 82 9.39 -3.04 7.59
CA THR A 82 9.89 -2.07 6.63
C THR A 82 8.76 -1.45 5.83
N LEU A 83 8.62 -0.14 5.93
CA LEU A 83 7.75 0.67 5.09
C LEU A 83 8.55 1.10 3.85
N TYR A 84 8.13 0.62 2.68
CA TYR A 84 8.77 0.92 1.40
C TYR A 84 8.08 2.11 0.73
N PHE A 85 8.85 3.14 0.39
CA PHE A 85 8.43 4.16 -0.58
C PHE A 85 8.91 3.79 -1.98
N VAL A 86 10.10 3.20 -2.12
CA VAL A 86 10.56 2.59 -3.38
C VAL A 86 9.78 1.32 -3.70
N ARG A 87 9.77 0.93 -4.97
CA ARG A 87 9.04 -0.24 -5.47
C ARG A 87 10.01 -1.24 -6.11
N PRO A 88 10.66 -2.11 -5.32
CA PRO A 88 11.63 -3.08 -5.84
C PRO A 88 11.03 -4.05 -6.86
N GLU A 89 9.70 -4.26 -6.79
CA GLU A 89 8.95 -5.12 -7.69
C GLU A 89 8.70 -4.51 -9.09
N ILE A 90 9.08 -3.27 -9.33
CA ILE A 90 9.02 -2.64 -10.65
C ILE A 90 10.27 -3.02 -11.43
N GLU A 91 10.05 -3.70 -12.55
CA GLU A 91 11.09 -4.11 -13.49
C GLU A 91 11.09 -3.12 -14.66
N GLY A 92 12.18 -2.36 -14.83
CA GLY A 92 12.28 -1.41 -15.93
C GLY A 92 12.42 -2.11 -17.28
N VAL A 93 11.77 -1.56 -18.31
CA VAL A 93 11.77 -2.13 -19.67
C VAL A 93 13.14 -1.99 -20.35
N LEU A 94 13.91 -0.94 -20.04
CA LEU A 94 15.15 -0.59 -20.74
C LEU A 94 16.42 -0.84 -19.95
N ASN A 95 16.30 -0.96 -18.66
CA ASN A 95 17.40 -1.30 -17.75
C ASN A 95 16.74 -1.69 -16.42
N PRO A 96 17.18 -2.73 -15.71
CA PRO A 96 16.77 -2.92 -14.32
C PRO A 96 17.34 -1.76 -13.48
N SER A 97 17.06 -0.54 -13.93
CA SER A 97 17.65 0.63 -13.34
C SER A 97 16.89 0.94 -12.05
N LEU A 98 17.65 1.03 -11.01
CA LEU A 98 17.30 1.59 -9.72
C LEU A 98 16.45 2.89 -9.83
N VAL A 99 16.45 3.57 -10.97
CA VAL A 99 15.71 4.80 -11.24
C VAL A 99 14.20 4.56 -11.22
N GLU A 100 13.68 3.55 -11.93
CA GLU A 100 12.23 3.29 -11.97
C GLU A 100 11.72 2.79 -10.62
N GLN A 101 12.47 1.94 -9.95
CA GLN A 101 12.14 1.49 -8.59
C GLN A 101 12.10 2.65 -7.59
N ARG A 102 12.96 3.66 -7.76
CA ARG A 102 13.06 4.84 -6.90
C ARG A 102 12.11 5.97 -7.29
N PHE A 103 11.38 5.84 -8.38
CA PHE A 103 10.46 6.87 -8.88
C PHE A 103 9.41 7.30 -7.83
N PHE A 104 9.03 6.39 -6.96
CA PHE A 104 8.08 6.60 -5.87
C PHE A 104 8.73 6.94 -4.53
N ALA A 105 10.06 7.12 -4.48
CA ALA A 105 10.74 7.51 -3.24
C ALA A 105 10.15 8.82 -2.69
N LEU A 106 9.96 8.88 -1.37
CA LEU A 106 9.29 9.99 -0.72
C LEU A 106 10.22 11.20 -0.63
N GLY A 107 10.14 12.11 -1.60
CA GLY A 107 10.77 13.43 -1.51
C GLY A 107 10.09 14.32 -0.47
N THR A 108 10.86 15.06 0.30
CA THR A 108 10.32 15.94 1.34
C THR A 108 10.80 17.38 1.25
N THR A 109 11.57 17.72 0.20
CA THR A 109 12.01 19.11 -0.01
C THR A 109 10.81 20.00 -0.35
N GLY A 110 10.71 21.14 0.34
CA GLY A 110 9.58 22.06 0.17
C GLY A 110 8.36 21.72 1.01
N LEU A 111 8.37 20.63 1.77
CA LEU A 111 7.34 20.36 2.77
C LEU A 111 7.66 21.03 4.08
N SER A 112 6.63 21.45 4.83
CA SER A 112 6.77 21.94 6.20
C SER A 112 6.78 20.80 7.22
N ILE A 113 6.05 19.70 6.94
CA ILE A 113 5.95 18.56 7.85
C ILE A 113 5.71 17.25 7.08
N ALA A 114 6.39 16.19 7.51
CA ALA A 114 6.16 14.82 7.12
C ALA A 114 6.18 13.94 8.38
N GLN A 115 5.15 13.12 8.58
CA GLN A 115 4.99 12.33 9.80
C GLN A 115 4.52 10.91 9.50
N ILE A 116 4.92 9.99 10.38
CA ILE A 116 4.33 8.65 10.47
C ILE A 116 3.68 8.56 11.84
N LYS A 117 2.43 8.12 11.87
CA LYS A 117 1.63 7.99 13.10
C LYS A 117 1.07 6.60 13.22
N PHE A 118 0.96 6.09 14.43
CA PHE A 118 0.29 4.83 14.74
C PHE A 118 -0.08 4.76 16.21
N ASP A 119 -0.96 3.84 16.56
CA ASP A 119 -1.39 3.61 17.94
C ASP A 119 -0.87 2.25 18.41
N ILE A 120 -0.51 2.16 19.68
CA ILE A 120 -0.13 0.91 20.34
C ILE A 120 -1.31 0.44 21.19
N ALA A 121 -1.69 -0.81 21.03
CA ALA A 121 -2.79 -1.42 21.81
C ALA A 121 -2.48 -1.39 23.32
N THR A 122 -3.53 -1.30 24.14
CA THR A 122 -3.41 -1.23 25.62
C THR A 122 -2.88 -2.49 26.26
N ASP A 123 -2.99 -3.62 25.57
CA ASP A 123 -2.53 -4.96 26.00
C ASP A 123 -1.08 -5.27 25.59
N ALA A 124 -0.36 -4.31 24.99
CA ALA A 124 1.06 -4.44 24.70
C ALA A 124 1.88 -4.45 26.00
N ILE A 125 2.93 -5.29 26.06
CA ILE A 125 3.75 -5.47 27.27
C ILE A 125 5.13 -4.82 27.05
N ALA A 126 5.36 -3.67 27.69
CA ALA A 126 6.62 -2.92 27.61
C ALA A 126 7.10 -2.68 26.15
N PRO A 127 6.29 -2.03 25.30
CA PRO A 127 6.63 -1.82 23.90
C PRO A 127 7.88 -0.98 23.75
N VAL A 128 8.81 -1.43 22.92
CA VAL A 128 10.01 -0.69 22.51
C VAL A 128 9.99 -0.62 20.98
N ILE A 129 10.06 0.58 20.43
CA ILE A 129 10.09 0.79 18.98
C ILE A 129 11.22 1.78 18.67
N LYS A 130 12.06 1.42 17.69
CA LYS A 130 13.08 2.29 17.11
C LYS A 130 12.83 2.43 15.62
N ALA A 131 13.19 3.55 15.04
CA ALA A 131 13.03 3.80 13.63
C ALA A 131 14.37 4.15 12.97
N PHE A 132 14.59 3.62 11.76
CA PHE A 132 15.76 3.89 10.94
C PHE A 132 15.29 4.23 9.52
N ALA A 133 16.00 5.10 8.84
CA ALA A 133 15.68 5.50 7.48
C ALA A 133 16.80 5.16 6.50
N GLU A 134 16.43 4.58 5.37
CA GLU A 134 17.24 4.64 4.15
C GLU A 134 16.82 5.89 3.38
N LYS A 135 17.75 6.83 3.23
CA LYS A 135 17.47 8.14 2.62
C LYS A 135 18.60 8.60 1.71
N SER A 136 18.30 9.51 0.82
CA SER A 136 19.25 10.12 -0.11
C SER A 136 19.10 11.64 -0.16
N SER A 137 19.82 12.28 -1.10
CA SER A 137 19.71 13.73 -1.35
C SER A 137 18.27 14.15 -1.54
N GLY A 138 17.90 15.32 -1.03
CA GLY A 138 16.53 15.80 -1.04
C GLY A 138 15.98 16.06 -2.44
N SER A 139 14.74 15.64 -2.66
CA SER A 139 13.92 16.00 -3.82
C SER A 139 12.55 16.50 -3.34
N ALA A 140 11.85 17.25 -4.17
CA ALA A 140 10.45 17.55 -3.94
C ALA A 140 9.61 16.25 -4.04
N PRO A 141 8.43 16.19 -3.38
CA PRO A 141 7.50 15.10 -3.58
C PRO A 141 7.09 15.01 -5.06
N GLY A 142 7.15 13.80 -5.59
CA GLY A 142 6.74 13.49 -6.96
C GLY A 142 5.60 12.48 -6.98
N TRP A 143 5.76 11.43 -7.77
CA TRP A 143 4.84 10.30 -7.76
C TRP A 143 4.95 9.51 -6.47
N LEU A 144 3.80 9.11 -5.94
CA LEU A 144 3.66 8.43 -4.66
C LEU A 144 2.82 7.18 -4.83
N PHE A 145 3.11 6.19 -4.02
CA PHE A 145 2.27 5.01 -3.89
C PHE A 145 1.31 5.21 -2.72
N LYS A 146 0.04 5.36 -3.01
CA LYS A 146 -1.01 5.59 -2.02
C LYS A 146 -1.85 4.36 -1.83
N ARG A 147 -2.28 4.13 -0.60
CA ARG A 147 -3.14 3.03 -0.22
C ARG A 147 -4.38 3.57 0.49
N ARG A 148 -5.56 3.13 0.07
CA ARG A 148 -6.85 3.48 0.67
C ARG A 148 -7.69 2.23 0.87
N SER A 149 -8.41 2.19 1.98
CA SER A 149 -9.26 1.08 2.38
C SER A 149 -10.73 1.51 2.40
N PHE A 150 -11.61 0.67 1.85
CA PHE A 150 -13.04 0.88 1.79
C PHE A 150 -13.76 -0.37 2.30
N ARG A 151 -14.84 -0.19 3.06
CA ARG A 151 -15.62 -1.30 3.61
C ARG A 151 -16.92 -1.47 2.87
N TYR A 152 -17.24 -2.72 2.52
CA TYR A 152 -18.46 -3.13 1.86
C TYR A 152 -19.06 -4.33 2.59
N ASN A 153 -20.38 -4.50 2.46
CA ASN A 153 -21.06 -5.71 2.92
C ASN A 153 -21.46 -6.52 1.68
N PHE A 154 -20.95 -7.72 1.56
CA PHE A 154 -21.26 -8.63 0.46
C PHE A 154 -22.38 -9.60 0.84
N ALA A 155 -23.27 -9.83 -0.10
CA ALA A 155 -24.19 -10.96 -0.10
C ALA A 155 -23.55 -12.19 -0.77
N VAL A 156 -24.20 -13.35 -0.64
CA VAL A 156 -23.87 -14.52 -1.45
C VAL A 156 -24.19 -14.24 -2.91
N GLY A 157 -23.29 -14.61 -3.83
CA GLY A 157 -23.40 -14.35 -5.25
C GLY A 157 -22.62 -13.14 -5.71
N ILE A 158 -23.06 -12.47 -6.76
CA ILE A 158 -22.38 -11.35 -7.39
C ILE A 158 -22.68 -10.05 -6.64
N ASN A 159 -21.62 -9.36 -6.22
CA ASN A 159 -21.67 -8.04 -5.60
C ASN A 159 -21.00 -7.04 -6.54
N GLU A 160 -21.67 -5.95 -6.87
CA GLU A 160 -21.15 -4.90 -7.75
C GLU A 160 -20.79 -3.65 -6.96
N ILE A 161 -19.58 -3.12 -7.19
CA ILE A 161 -19.05 -1.90 -6.61
C ILE A 161 -18.77 -0.93 -7.74
N GLU A 162 -19.51 0.19 -7.78
CA GLU A 162 -19.39 1.23 -8.81
C GLU A 162 -18.73 2.51 -8.29
N ASN A 163 -18.59 2.63 -6.96
CA ASN A 163 -18.17 3.85 -6.29
C ASN A 163 -16.73 3.84 -5.81
N LEU A 164 -15.86 3.03 -6.40
CA LEU A 164 -14.43 3.13 -6.11
C LEU A 164 -13.92 4.51 -6.50
N PRO A 165 -13.18 5.21 -5.62
CA PRO A 165 -12.66 6.54 -5.91
C PRO A 165 -11.75 6.55 -7.13
N ARG A 166 -11.94 7.57 -7.96
CA ARG A 166 -11.21 7.80 -9.21
C ARG A 166 -10.51 9.16 -9.20
N PRO A 167 -9.42 9.33 -8.42
CA PRO A 167 -8.68 10.59 -8.41
C PRO A 167 -8.08 10.86 -9.80
N LEU A 168 -8.43 12.02 -10.37
CA LEU A 168 -8.02 12.39 -11.71
C LEU A 168 -6.49 12.48 -11.82
N GLY A 169 -5.93 11.84 -12.84
CA GLY A 169 -4.49 11.80 -13.10
C GLY A 169 -3.71 10.75 -12.30
N ALA A 170 -4.35 10.05 -11.36
CA ALA A 170 -3.76 8.88 -10.71
C ALA A 170 -3.87 7.63 -11.59
N LYS A 171 -3.27 6.54 -11.14
CA LYS A 171 -3.42 5.22 -11.76
C LYS A 171 -3.78 4.20 -10.69
N ILE A 172 -4.72 3.30 -10.97
CA ILE A 172 -4.94 2.14 -10.09
C ILE A 172 -3.89 1.08 -10.42
N ALA A 173 -3.09 0.73 -9.42
CA ALA A 173 -2.04 -0.27 -9.54
C ALA A 173 -2.52 -1.64 -9.07
N LEU A 174 -3.22 -1.72 -7.94
CA LEU A 174 -3.65 -2.96 -7.32
C LEU A 174 -4.97 -2.76 -6.58
N ILE A 175 -5.89 -3.72 -6.70
CA ILE A 175 -7.11 -3.79 -5.90
C ILE A 175 -7.04 -5.11 -5.12
N GLU A 176 -7.11 -5.05 -3.80
CA GLU A 176 -7.17 -6.21 -2.92
C GLU A 176 -8.56 -6.31 -2.30
N ILE A 177 -9.20 -7.45 -2.43
CA ILE A 177 -10.49 -7.76 -1.82
C ILE A 177 -10.21 -8.72 -0.66
N LYS A 178 -10.20 -8.21 0.56
CA LYS A 178 -9.94 -8.96 1.78
C LYS A 178 -11.26 -9.49 2.33
N LYS A 179 -11.56 -10.73 1.98
CA LYS A 179 -12.73 -11.47 2.45
C LYS A 179 -12.55 -12.96 2.16
N SER A 180 -12.96 -13.83 3.09
CA SER A 180 -13.13 -15.25 2.84
C SER A 180 -14.25 -15.51 1.84
N GLY A 181 -14.17 -16.63 1.13
CA GLY A 181 -15.23 -17.06 0.21
C GLY A 181 -15.33 -16.24 -1.09
N VAL A 182 -14.37 -15.40 -1.45
CA VAL A 182 -14.30 -14.81 -2.80
C VAL A 182 -13.86 -15.90 -3.79
N THR A 183 -14.73 -16.21 -4.73
CA THR A 183 -14.51 -17.27 -5.74
C THR A 183 -13.96 -16.71 -7.04
N SER A 184 -14.35 -15.50 -7.41
CA SER A 184 -13.84 -14.80 -8.59
C SER A 184 -14.08 -13.28 -8.47
N ALA A 185 -13.40 -12.51 -9.30
CA ALA A 185 -13.66 -11.09 -9.45
C ALA A 185 -13.46 -10.63 -10.89
N GLU A 186 -14.31 -9.71 -11.34
CA GLU A 186 -14.27 -9.07 -12.66
C GLU A 186 -14.08 -7.57 -12.47
N PHE A 187 -13.22 -6.97 -13.27
CA PHE A 187 -13.01 -5.52 -13.26
C PHE A 187 -13.25 -4.94 -14.65
N LEU A 188 -14.22 -4.03 -14.74
CA LEU A 188 -14.67 -3.42 -15.99
C LEU A 188 -14.39 -1.92 -15.97
N VAL A 189 -13.98 -1.39 -17.12
CA VAL A 189 -13.84 0.05 -17.36
C VAL A 189 -14.46 0.35 -18.73
N ASN A 190 -15.46 1.23 -18.78
CA ASN A 190 -16.21 1.56 -19.99
C ASN A 190 -16.72 0.29 -20.73
N ASN A 191 -17.26 -0.68 -19.98
CA ASN A 191 -17.68 -1.99 -20.47
C ASN A 191 -16.57 -2.89 -21.07
N VAL A 192 -15.31 -2.49 -20.99
CA VAL A 192 -14.17 -3.33 -21.34
C VAL A 192 -13.70 -4.09 -20.11
N LYS A 193 -13.55 -5.41 -20.21
CA LYS A 193 -13.04 -6.23 -19.13
C LYS A 193 -11.51 -6.12 -19.05
N TRP A 194 -11.04 -5.38 -18.07
CA TRP A 194 -9.61 -5.33 -17.72
C TRP A 194 -9.17 -6.58 -16.98
N ARG A 195 -10.10 -7.17 -16.23
CA ARG A 195 -9.96 -8.49 -15.61
C ARG A 195 -11.30 -9.21 -15.75
N ASP A 196 -11.28 -10.39 -16.33
CA ASP A 196 -12.47 -11.24 -16.43
C ASP A 196 -12.56 -12.20 -15.24
N HIS A 197 -13.71 -12.84 -15.10
CA HIS A 197 -13.93 -13.94 -14.16
C HIS A 197 -12.92 -15.06 -14.40
N ILE A 198 -11.99 -15.21 -13.46
CA ILE A 198 -11.00 -16.28 -13.46
C ILE A 198 -11.18 -17.06 -12.17
N PRO A 199 -11.33 -18.39 -12.21
CA PRO A 199 -11.43 -19.20 -10.98
C PRO A 199 -10.24 -18.94 -10.05
N ALA A 200 -10.49 -18.82 -8.75
CA ALA A 200 -9.49 -18.45 -7.75
C ALA A 200 -8.19 -19.28 -7.81
N PRO A 201 -8.21 -20.63 -8.06
CA PRO A 201 -6.97 -21.39 -8.19
C PRO A 201 -6.12 -20.96 -9.39
N LEU A 202 -6.74 -20.72 -10.56
CA LEU A 202 -6.04 -20.27 -11.76
C LEU A 202 -5.49 -18.85 -11.57
N HIS A 203 -6.28 -17.96 -10.96
CA HIS A 203 -5.87 -16.60 -10.62
C HIS A 203 -4.65 -16.60 -9.69
N THR A 204 -4.71 -17.40 -8.63
CA THR A 204 -3.59 -17.58 -7.69
C THR A 204 -2.32 -18.08 -8.39
N HIS A 205 -2.48 -19.07 -9.30
CA HIS A 205 -1.36 -19.60 -10.09
C HIS A 205 -0.73 -18.51 -10.97
N HIS A 206 -1.56 -17.72 -11.65
CA HIS A 206 -1.09 -16.61 -12.51
C HIS A 206 -0.30 -15.54 -11.72
N LEU A 207 -0.78 -15.15 -10.53
CA LEU A 207 -0.05 -14.22 -9.65
C LEU A 207 1.32 -14.78 -9.24
N LYS A 208 1.37 -16.07 -8.86
CA LYS A 208 2.62 -16.75 -8.47
C LYS A 208 3.64 -16.82 -9.61
N GLN A 209 3.20 -17.07 -10.84
CA GLN A 209 4.07 -17.08 -12.02
C GLN A 209 4.73 -15.70 -12.27
N ARG A 210 4.07 -14.63 -11.85
CA ARG A 210 4.57 -13.25 -11.97
C ARG A 210 5.23 -12.74 -10.68
N GLY A 211 5.70 -13.64 -9.82
CA GLY A 211 6.49 -13.27 -8.64
C GLY A 211 5.68 -12.74 -7.46
N ARG A 212 4.34 -12.82 -7.47
CA ARG A 212 3.53 -12.45 -6.30
C ARG A 212 3.32 -13.62 -5.34
N SER A 213 3.05 -13.31 -4.08
CA SER A 213 2.65 -14.29 -3.04
C SER A 213 1.22 -14.01 -2.61
N PRO A 214 0.20 -14.61 -3.27
CA PRO A 214 -1.21 -14.43 -2.90
C PRO A 214 -1.47 -14.87 -1.46
N ARG A 215 -2.27 -14.08 -0.74
CA ARG A 215 -2.60 -14.30 0.66
C ARG A 215 -3.93 -15.03 0.80
N THR A 216 -4.07 -15.78 1.89
CA THR A 216 -5.35 -16.40 2.27
C THR A 216 -6.40 -15.30 2.49
N ASN A 217 -7.63 -15.56 2.06
CA ASN A 217 -8.76 -14.64 2.18
C ASN A 217 -8.54 -13.26 1.53
N THR A 218 -7.65 -13.18 0.55
CA THR A 218 -7.41 -11.97 -0.23
C THR A 218 -7.40 -12.30 -1.72
N HIS A 219 -8.29 -11.67 -2.48
CA HIS A 219 -8.29 -11.73 -3.93
C HIS A 219 -7.69 -10.43 -4.49
N ALA A 220 -6.58 -10.54 -5.23
CA ALA A 220 -5.81 -9.38 -5.67
C ALA A 220 -5.92 -9.18 -7.18
N ILE A 221 -6.49 -8.07 -7.63
CA ILE A 221 -6.45 -7.64 -9.04
C ILE A 221 -5.25 -6.74 -9.22
N ASP A 222 -4.12 -7.32 -9.64
CA ASP A 222 -2.85 -6.62 -9.85
C ASP A 222 -2.77 -6.13 -11.30
N LEU A 223 -2.90 -4.82 -11.49
CA LEU A 223 -2.91 -4.17 -12.80
C LEU A 223 -1.50 -3.77 -13.27
N PHE A 224 -0.50 -3.84 -12.39
CA PHE A 224 0.90 -3.66 -12.75
C PHE A 224 1.73 -4.95 -12.61
N LEU A 225 1.07 -6.09 -12.75
CA LEU A 225 1.67 -7.42 -12.63
C LEU A 225 2.81 -7.66 -13.62
N ALA A 226 2.85 -6.93 -14.73
CA ALA A 226 3.95 -6.95 -15.69
C ALA A 226 5.23 -6.28 -15.17
N GLY A 227 5.20 -5.62 -14.00
CA GLY A 227 6.35 -4.95 -13.40
C GLY A 227 6.61 -3.54 -13.93
N ASP A 228 5.69 -2.96 -14.69
CA ASP A 228 5.81 -1.60 -15.19
C ASP A 228 4.65 -0.69 -14.75
N VAL A 229 4.94 0.61 -14.61
CA VAL A 229 3.97 1.64 -14.20
C VAL A 229 2.92 1.93 -15.29
N PHE A 230 3.23 1.61 -16.55
CA PHE A 230 2.35 1.91 -17.67
C PHE A 230 1.19 0.93 -17.76
N SER A 231 1.37 -0.29 -17.26
CA SER A 231 0.31 -1.32 -17.17
C SER A 231 -0.79 -0.97 -16.16
N ALA A 232 -0.54 -0.06 -15.21
CA ALA A 232 -1.55 0.39 -14.27
C ALA A 232 -2.65 1.20 -14.97
N LEU A 233 -3.91 1.04 -14.51
CA LEU A 233 -5.06 1.73 -15.10
C LEU A 233 -4.98 3.24 -14.85
N ALA A 234 -4.78 4.03 -15.90
CA ALA A 234 -4.82 5.49 -15.82
C ALA A 234 -6.27 5.98 -15.55
N LEU A 235 -6.41 6.85 -14.57
CA LEU A 235 -7.68 7.48 -14.22
C LEU A 235 -7.75 8.87 -14.86
N ASP A 236 -8.45 8.95 -15.98
CA ASP A 236 -8.63 10.18 -16.74
C ASP A 236 -10.11 10.46 -17.03
N ASN A 237 -10.38 11.55 -17.73
CA ASN A 237 -11.74 11.98 -18.06
C ASN A 237 -12.44 11.07 -19.09
N THR A 238 -11.79 10.08 -19.66
CA THR A 238 -12.38 9.12 -20.60
C THR A 238 -13.10 7.97 -19.89
N ILE A 239 -12.87 7.81 -18.58
CA ILE A 239 -13.54 6.79 -17.79
C ILE A 239 -14.93 7.27 -17.36
N ASN A 240 -15.95 6.81 -18.06
CA ASN A 240 -17.34 7.09 -17.72
C ASN A 240 -17.91 6.07 -16.74
N ASP A 241 -17.49 4.82 -16.84
CA ASP A 241 -17.98 3.69 -16.04
C ASP A 241 -16.80 2.84 -15.53
N MET A 242 -16.82 2.49 -14.26
CA MET A 242 -15.83 1.62 -13.64
C MET A 242 -16.53 0.74 -12.59
N ARG A 243 -16.50 -0.56 -12.78
CA ARG A 243 -17.20 -1.52 -11.93
C ARG A 243 -16.29 -2.67 -11.50
N LEU A 244 -16.32 -2.97 -10.23
CA LEU A 244 -15.72 -4.16 -9.63
C LEU A 244 -16.85 -5.11 -9.25
N ARG A 245 -16.92 -6.26 -9.89
CA ARG A 245 -17.88 -7.34 -9.60
C ARG A 245 -17.16 -8.45 -8.88
N VAL A 246 -17.66 -8.83 -7.73
CA VAL A 246 -17.04 -9.85 -6.88
C VAL A 246 -18.06 -10.93 -6.60
N GLU A 247 -17.71 -12.16 -6.95
CA GLU A 247 -18.50 -13.33 -6.61
C GLU A 247 -18.06 -13.88 -5.25
N ALA A 248 -19.00 -13.94 -4.31
CA ALA A 248 -18.78 -14.41 -2.96
C ALA A 248 -19.66 -15.63 -2.65
N SER A 249 -19.06 -16.69 -2.11
CA SER A 249 -19.78 -17.90 -1.65
C SER A 249 -20.44 -17.73 -0.29
N GLU A 250 -20.10 -16.67 0.45
CA GLU A 250 -20.64 -16.36 1.78
C GLU A 250 -20.85 -14.86 1.96
N ALA A 251 -21.89 -14.49 2.71
CA ALA A 251 -22.15 -13.11 3.06
C ALA A 251 -21.16 -12.59 4.12
N GLY A 252 -21.08 -11.27 4.28
CA GLY A 252 -20.32 -10.62 5.34
C GLY A 252 -19.54 -9.40 4.91
N SER A 253 -18.84 -8.79 5.86
CA SER A 253 -18.02 -7.60 5.63
C SER A 253 -16.79 -7.93 4.78
N ALA A 254 -16.51 -7.07 3.80
CA ALA A 254 -15.33 -7.10 2.95
C ALA A 254 -14.57 -5.78 3.08
N GLU A 255 -13.26 -5.85 3.12
CA GLU A 255 -12.38 -4.68 2.97
C GLU A 255 -11.81 -4.69 1.55
N VAL A 256 -12.06 -3.62 0.81
CA VAL A 256 -11.47 -3.40 -0.52
C VAL A 256 -10.38 -2.36 -0.37
N VAL A 257 -9.13 -2.76 -0.64
CA VAL A 257 -7.97 -1.89 -0.58
C VAL A 257 -7.54 -1.56 -1.99
N VAL A 258 -7.44 -0.27 -2.29
CA VAL A 258 -7.00 0.20 -3.60
C VAL A 258 -5.67 0.91 -3.46
N HIS A 259 -4.71 0.49 -4.29
CA HIS A 259 -3.39 1.09 -4.36
C HIS A 259 -3.31 1.95 -5.61
N TYR A 260 -2.86 3.17 -5.43
CA TYR A 260 -2.74 4.16 -6.50
C TYR A 260 -1.30 4.59 -6.69
N PHE A 261 -0.89 4.74 -7.92
CA PHE A 261 0.22 5.62 -8.31
C PHE A 261 -0.36 7.02 -8.53
N ASP A 262 0.10 8.02 -7.78
CA ASP A 262 -0.48 9.37 -7.82
C ASP A 262 0.61 10.45 -7.70
N ASP A 263 0.45 11.53 -8.44
CA ASP A 263 1.35 12.67 -8.41
C ASP A 263 0.97 13.59 -7.24
N TYR A 264 1.89 13.82 -6.31
CA TYR A 264 1.65 14.67 -5.14
C TYR A 264 1.16 16.08 -5.52
N ALA A 265 1.71 16.67 -6.57
CA ALA A 265 1.37 18.04 -6.99
C ALA A 265 -0.05 18.16 -7.56
N LYS A 266 -0.58 17.08 -8.14
CA LYS A 266 -1.91 17.03 -8.77
C LYS A 266 -2.97 16.37 -7.90
N SER A 267 -2.54 15.75 -6.81
CA SER A 267 -3.39 14.93 -5.96
C SER A 267 -4.43 15.76 -5.23
N THR A 268 -5.67 15.31 -5.31
CA THR A 268 -6.82 15.83 -4.56
C THR A 268 -7.14 14.98 -3.32
N PHE A 269 -6.38 13.94 -3.05
CA PHE A 269 -6.53 13.02 -1.91
C PHE A 269 -5.81 13.52 -0.68
#